data_c6b6775e3cfafbca497193c571c704b6
#
_entry.id   c6b6775e3cfafbca497193c571c704b6
#
_cell.length_a   1.000
_cell.length_b   1.000
_cell.length_c   1.000
_cell.angle_alpha   90.00
_cell.angle_beta   90.00
_cell.angle_gamma   90.00
#
_symmetry.space_group_name_H-M   'P 1'
#
loop_
_entity.id
_entity.type
_entity.pdbx_description
1 polymer ?
#
loop_
_entity_poly.entity_id
_entity_poly.type
_entity_poly.pdbx_seq_one_letter_code
_entity_poly.pdbx_strand_id
1 'polypeptide(L)'
;MSICEVNDLSLAIKENELVELSIELSCLQHEDVISYNVIGEIMGTELSEEIILVGGHLDSWDIGEGAHDDGAGVVQSLQVLETFKKLELKPKRTLRCVMYMNEENGNRGGK
;
A
#
# COMPACT_ATOMS: atom_id res chain seq x y z
N MET A 1 -21.42 3.10 -3.57
CA MET A 1 -22.28 4.21 -3.09
C MET A 1 -21.61 5.52 -3.43
N SER A 2 -22.29 6.44 -4.10
CA SER A 2 -21.74 7.75 -4.45
C SER A 2 -21.76 8.71 -3.25
N ILE A 3 -21.00 9.82 -3.33
CA ILE A 3 -21.00 10.85 -2.26
C ILE A 3 -22.40 11.43 -2.05
N CYS A 4 -23.20 11.55 -3.11
CA CYS A 4 -24.58 12.04 -3.02
C CYS A 4 -25.44 11.08 -2.18
N GLU A 5 -25.41 9.79 -2.48
CA GLU A 5 -26.14 8.75 -1.73
C GLU A 5 -25.75 8.70 -0.26
N VAL A 6 -24.47 8.89 0.07
CA VAL A 6 -24.00 8.99 1.47
C VAL A 6 -24.58 10.20 2.18
N ASN A 7 -24.65 11.36 1.49
CA ASN A 7 -25.21 12.58 2.06
C ASN A 7 -26.72 12.46 2.30
N ASP A 8 -27.44 11.87 1.35
CA ASP A 8 -28.89 11.66 1.46
C ASP A 8 -29.21 10.72 2.63
N LEU A 9 -28.45 9.61 2.76
CA LEU A 9 -28.57 8.68 3.88
C LEU A 9 -28.27 9.37 5.23
N SER A 10 -27.21 10.18 5.28
CA SER A 10 -26.83 10.93 6.48
C SER A 10 -27.90 11.95 6.89
N LEU A 11 -28.56 12.56 5.93
CA LEU A 11 -29.67 13.50 6.18
C LEU A 11 -30.88 12.77 6.75
N ALA A 12 -31.31 11.69 6.12
CA ALA A 12 -32.43 10.87 6.57
C ALA A 12 -32.23 10.39 8.03
N ILE A 13 -31.02 9.92 8.37
CA ILE A 13 -30.69 9.51 9.74
C ILE A 13 -30.79 10.69 10.73
N LYS A 14 -30.32 11.88 10.34
CA LYS A 14 -30.40 13.08 11.19
C LYS A 14 -31.85 13.54 11.44
N GLU A 15 -32.71 13.32 10.47
CA GLU A 15 -34.14 13.67 10.55
C GLU A 15 -34.98 12.58 11.25
N ASN A 16 -34.33 11.52 11.79
CA ASN A 16 -34.94 10.36 12.41
C ASN A 16 -35.93 9.61 11.49
N GLU A 17 -35.68 9.64 10.20
CA GLU A 17 -36.42 8.81 9.26
C GLU A 17 -36.03 7.34 9.39
N LEU A 18 -36.98 6.44 9.16
CA LEU A 18 -36.69 5.01 9.09
C LEU A 18 -35.95 4.72 7.77
N VAL A 19 -34.71 4.30 7.88
CA VAL A 19 -33.87 3.94 6.73
C VAL A 19 -33.78 2.41 6.68
N GLU A 20 -34.26 1.82 5.59
CA GLU A 20 -34.14 0.40 5.30
C GLU A 20 -33.22 0.21 4.10
N LEU A 21 -32.21 -0.63 4.26
CA LEU A 21 -31.20 -0.92 3.22
C LEU A 21 -31.26 -2.38 2.83
N SER A 22 -31.26 -2.64 1.54
CA SER A 22 -31.06 -4.00 0.99
C SER A 22 -29.75 -4.03 0.24
N ILE A 23 -28.89 -5.01 0.59
CA ILE A 23 -27.58 -5.19 -0.04
C ILE A 23 -27.54 -6.60 -0.63
N GLU A 24 -27.29 -6.68 -1.93
CA GLU A 24 -27.07 -7.94 -2.63
C GLU A 24 -25.62 -7.98 -3.12
N LEU A 25 -24.89 -9.03 -2.73
CA LEU A 25 -23.49 -9.24 -3.07
C LEU A 25 -23.32 -10.60 -3.76
N SER A 26 -22.56 -10.61 -4.85
CA SER A 26 -22.20 -11.83 -5.60
C SER A 26 -20.68 -12.02 -5.63
N CYS A 27 -20.05 -11.92 -4.46
CA CYS A 27 -18.60 -12.06 -4.32
C CYS A 27 -18.18 -13.53 -4.36
N LEU A 28 -17.04 -13.80 -4.98
CA LEU A 28 -16.41 -15.12 -5.04
C LEU A 28 -15.00 -15.04 -4.46
N GLN A 29 -14.69 -15.98 -3.58
CA GLN A 29 -13.31 -16.17 -3.11
C GLN A 29 -12.60 -17.08 -4.11
N HIS A 30 -11.56 -16.56 -4.76
CA HIS A 30 -10.70 -17.35 -5.64
C HIS A 30 -9.55 -17.98 -4.86
N GLU A 31 -8.91 -18.98 -5.46
CA GLU A 31 -7.69 -19.58 -4.92
C GLU A 31 -6.53 -18.58 -4.99
N ASP A 32 -5.57 -18.74 -4.06
CA ASP A 32 -4.39 -17.90 -4.00
C ASP A 32 -3.51 -18.10 -5.24
N VAL A 33 -2.95 -17.01 -5.75
CA VAL A 33 -1.97 -17.01 -6.81
C VAL A 33 -0.60 -16.55 -6.29
N ILE A 34 0.47 -17.08 -6.89
CA ILE A 34 1.83 -16.69 -6.53
C ILE A 34 2.10 -15.27 -7.04
N SER A 35 2.62 -14.42 -6.16
CA SER A 35 3.10 -13.09 -6.48
C SER A 35 4.43 -12.82 -5.76
N TYR A 36 5.04 -11.65 -5.99
CA TYR A 36 6.40 -11.35 -5.54
C TYR A 36 6.51 -9.93 -5.00
N ASN A 37 7.23 -9.79 -3.89
CA ASN A 37 7.74 -8.49 -3.47
C ASN A 37 8.93 -8.09 -4.35
N VAL A 38 9.13 -6.79 -4.57
CA VAL A 38 10.32 -6.27 -5.24
C VAL A 38 11.24 -5.66 -4.19
N ILE A 39 12.52 -6.06 -4.21
CA ILE A 39 13.50 -5.61 -3.22
C ILE A 39 14.69 -4.97 -3.93
N GLY A 40 15.08 -3.79 -3.46
CA GLY A 40 16.32 -3.09 -3.87
C GLY A 40 17.15 -2.73 -2.65
N GLU A 41 18.49 -2.79 -2.77
CA GLU A 41 19.38 -2.51 -1.65
C GLU A 41 20.58 -1.64 -2.04
N ILE A 42 21.04 -0.87 -1.07
CA ILE A 42 22.40 -0.28 -1.05
C ILE A 42 23.10 -0.85 0.18
N MET A 43 24.14 -1.66 -0.06
CA MET A 43 24.90 -2.31 1.01
C MET A 43 25.57 -1.31 1.93
N GLY A 44 25.50 -1.58 3.22
CA GLY A 44 26.17 -0.83 4.27
C GLY A 44 27.69 -1.01 4.21
N THR A 45 28.44 0.04 4.56
CA THR A 45 29.91 0.05 4.52
C THR A 45 30.58 -0.42 5.82
N GLU A 46 29.89 -0.32 6.94
CA GLU A 46 30.43 -0.65 8.27
C GLU A 46 29.60 -1.74 8.99
N LEU A 47 28.27 -1.63 8.91
CA LEU A 47 27.31 -2.47 9.61
C LEU A 47 26.34 -3.08 8.60
N SER A 48 26.88 -3.79 7.62
CA SER A 48 26.11 -4.32 6.48
C SER A 48 25.00 -5.29 6.88
N GLU A 49 25.14 -5.96 8.00
CA GLU A 49 24.11 -6.88 8.53
C GLU A 49 22.94 -6.15 9.21
N GLU A 50 23.12 -4.88 9.54
CA GLU A 50 22.04 -4.06 10.09
C GLU A 50 21.28 -3.37 8.94
N ILE A 51 19.96 -3.57 8.92
CA ILE A 51 19.12 -3.11 7.82
C ILE A 51 18.25 -1.94 8.26
N ILE A 52 18.31 -0.86 7.50
CA ILE A 52 17.31 0.22 7.54
C ILE A 52 16.35 -0.04 6.41
N LEU A 53 15.08 -0.28 6.74
CA LEU A 53 14.06 -0.62 5.78
C LEU A 53 13.17 0.58 5.48
N VAL A 54 12.91 0.83 4.20
CA VAL A 54 11.87 1.70 3.68
C VAL A 54 11.00 0.89 2.73
N GLY A 55 9.72 1.17 2.63
CA GLY A 55 8.84 0.38 1.77
C GLY A 55 7.47 1.01 1.57
N GLY A 56 6.76 0.42 0.64
CA GLY A 56 5.37 0.69 0.32
C GLY A 56 4.78 -0.55 -0.34
N HIS A 57 3.48 -0.56 -0.65
CA HIS A 57 2.89 -1.72 -1.33
C HIS A 57 2.52 -1.42 -2.79
N LEU A 58 2.63 -2.46 -3.62
CA LEU A 58 2.43 -2.35 -5.07
C LEU A 58 0.97 -2.57 -5.50
N ASP A 59 0.21 -3.24 -4.67
CA ASP A 59 -1.19 -3.52 -4.96
C ASP A 59 -2.09 -2.34 -4.53
N SER A 60 -3.27 -2.32 -5.11
CA SER A 60 -4.34 -1.37 -4.80
C SER A 60 -5.69 -2.05 -4.96
N TRP A 61 -6.76 -1.45 -4.46
CA TRP A 61 -8.10 -1.93 -4.68
C TRP A 61 -8.47 -1.95 -6.18
N ASP A 62 -9.17 -2.99 -6.62
CA ASP A 62 -9.40 -3.38 -8.02
C ASP A 62 -9.84 -2.27 -8.98
N ILE A 63 -10.61 -1.29 -8.53
CA ILE A 63 -11.04 -0.17 -9.37
C ILE A 63 -10.33 1.14 -9.04
N GLY A 64 -9.41 1.09 -8.08
CA GLY A 64 -8.57 2.21 -7.69
C GLY A 64 -7.31 2.31 -8.55
N GLU A 65 -6.82 3.52 -8.75
CA GLU A 65 -5.54 3.75 -9.46
C GLU A 65 -4.33 3.63 -8.52
N GLY A 66 -4.54 3.52 -7.22
CA GLY A 66 -3.49 3.36 -6.22
C GLY A 66 -2.49 4.53 -6.14
N ALA A 67 -2.87 5.72 -6.61
CA ALA A 67 -1.93 6.83 -6.70
C ALA A 67 -1.45 7.35 -5.33
N HIS A 68 -2.35 7.37 -4.34
CA HIS A 68 -2.04 7.78 -2.98
C HIS A 68 -1.78 6.57 -2.08
N ASP A 69 -2.61 5.58 -2.17
CA ASP A 69 -2.55 4.32 -1.43
C ASP A 69 -2.24 3.16 -2.40
N ASP A 70 -0.99 2.72 -2.62
CA ASP A 70 0.20 3.30 -1.98
C ASP A 70 1.28 3.70 -3.01
N GLY A 71 0.89 4.13 -4.22
CA GLY A 71 1.83 4.62 -5.22
C GLY A 71 2.74 5.74 -4.68
N ALA A 72 2.21 6.59 -3.80
CA ALA A 72 2.99 7.65 -3.15
C ALA A 72 4.07 7.07 -2.23
N GLY A 73 3.77 6.07 -1.40
CA GLY A 73 4.73 5.42 -0.50
C GLY A 73 5.81 4.66 -1.29
N VAL A 74 5.41 3.97 -2.36
CA VAL A 74 6.34 3.29 -3.28
C VAL A 74 7.34 4.28 -3.88
N VAL A 75 6.86 5.39 -4.44
CA VAL A 75 7.73 6.41 -5.07
C VAL A 75 8.66 7.06 -4.04
N GLN A 76 8.15 7.41 -2.86
CA GLN A 76 8.97 7.99 -1.79
C GLN A 76 10.08 7.02 -1.34
N SER A 77 9.76 5.75 -1.19
CA SER A 77 10.72 4.71 -0.78
C SER A 77 11.80 4.49 -1.83
N LEU A 78 11.45 4.45 -3.11
CA LEU A 78 12.42 4.41 -4.21
C LEU A 78 13.30 5.66 -4.25
N GLN A 79 12.70 6.83 -4.03
CA GLN A 79 13.42 8.12 -4.06
C GLN A 79 14.51 8.18 -2.98
N VAL A 80 14.35 7.48 -1.85
CA VAL A 80 15.42 7.37 -0.84
C VAL A 80 16.64 6.69 -1.44
N LEU A 81 16.49 5.52 -2.08
CA LEU A 81 17.63 4.81 -2.69
C LEU A 81 18.23 5.61 -3.84
N GLU A 82 17.39 6.23 -4.66
CA GLU A 82 17.82 7.06 -5.77
C GLU A 82 18.65 8.26 -5.30
N THR A 83 18.24 8.89 -4.19
CA THR A 83 18.96 10.02 -3.59
C THR A 83 20.34 9.60 -3.13
N PHE A 84 20.47 8.48 -2.41
CA PHE A 84 21.76 7.93 -2.00
C PHE A 84 22.66 7.66 -3.20
N LYS A 85 22.10 7.07 -4.26
CA LYS A 85 22.84 6.77 -5.49
C LYS A 85 23.28 8.04 -6.23
N LYS A 86 22.38 9.02 -6.40
CA LYS A 86 22.69 10.28 -7.12
C LYS A 86 23.73 11.13 -6.40
N LEU A 87 23.68 11.14 -5.07
CA LEU A 87 24.62 11.89 -4.25
C LEU A 87 25.89 11.10 -3.87
N GLU A 88 26.02 9.88 -4.40
CA GLU A 88 27.14 8.97 -4.11
C GLU A 88 27.33 8.70 -2.60
N LEU A 89 26.25 8.79 -1.83
CA LEU A 89 26.28 8.55 -0.39
C LEU A 89 26.47 7.07 -0.10
N LYS A 90 27.33 6.79 0.87
CA LYS A 90 27.61 5.43 1.34
C LYS A 90 27.02 5.26 2.74
N PRO A 91 25.89 4.56 2.88
CA PRO A 91 25.29 4.34 4.18
C PRO A 91 26.17 3.43 5.03
N LYS A 92 26.18 3.63 6.35
CA LYS A 92 26.87 2.72 7.28
C LYS A 92 26.16 1.37 7.38
N ARG A 93 24.84 1.39 7.41
CA ARG A 93 23.95 0.22 7.43
C ARG A 93 23.38 -0.04 6.05
N THR A 94 23.01 -1.27 5.79
CA THR A 94 22.31 -1.61 4.54
C THR A 94 20.96 -0.89 4.49
N LEU A 95 20.74 -0.16 3.42
CA LEU A 95 19.47 0.50 3.13
C LEU A 95 18.68 -0.40 2.18
N ARG A 96 17.54 -0.92 2.64
CA ARG A 96 16.68 -1.82 1.87
C ARG A 96 15.35 -1.14 1.58
N CYS A 97 14.96 -1.14 0.31
CA CYS A 97 13.62 -0.77 -0.12
C CYS A 97 12.84 -2.04 -0.47
N VAL A 98 11.66 -2.20 0.09
CA VAL A 98 10.77 -3.33 -0.19
C VAL A 98 9.44 -2.79 -0.70
N MET A 99 9.06 -3.26 -1.89
CA MET A 99 7.75 -3.06 -2.47
C MET A 99 6.93 -4.31 -2.21
N TYR A 100 6.03 -4.23 -1.26
CA TYR A 100 5.21 -5.35 -0.83
C TYR A 100 4.08 -5.63 -1.80
N MET A 101 3.67 -6.88 -1.88
CA MET A 101 2.48 -7.29 -2.62
C MET A 101 1.43 -7.85 -1.67
N ASN A 102 0.15 -7.62 -2.00
CA ASN A 102 -1.00 -8.10 -1.25
C ASN A 102 -1.14 -7.46 0.15
N GLU A 103 -0.90 -6.16 0.26
CA GLU A 103 -1.19 -5.43 1.48
C GLU A 103 -2.71 -5.36 1.70
N GLU A 104 -3.45 -4.94 0.68
CA GLU A 104 -4.89 -4.68 0.68
C GLU A 104 -5.74 -5.93 0.99
N ASN A 105 -5.22 -7.11 0.73
CA ASN A 105 -5.94 -8.38 0.89
C ASN A 105 -5.29 -9.32 1.92
N GLY A 106 -4.78 -8.77 3.02
CA GLY A 106 -4.31 -9.54 4.17
C GLY A 106 -2.83 -9.46 4.43
N ASN A 107 -2.12 -8.51 3.82
CA ASN A 107 -0.73 -8.17 4.08
C ASN A 107 0.21 -9.39 4.04
N ARG A 108 0.04 -10.26 3.05
CA ARG A 108 0.83 -11.51 2.95
C ARG A 108 2.28 -11.26 2.59
N GLY A 109 2.55 -10.24 1.76
CA GLY A 109 3.90 -9.85 1.40
C GLY A 109 4.70 -9.21 2.53
N GLY A 110 4.03 -8.71 3.57
CA GLY A 110 4.66 -8.08 4.73
C GLY A 110 4.93 -9.01 5.92
N LYS A 111 4.68 -10.31 5.77
CA LYS A 111 4.82 -11.33 6.84
C LYS A 111 6.14 -12.08 6.76
#